data_1497a59830e0866f53866e0c4c995f68
#
_entry.id   1497a59830e0866f53866e0c4c995f68
#
_cell.length_a   1.000
_cell.length_b   1.000
_cell.length_c   1.000
_cell.angle_alpha   90.00
_cell.angle_beta   90.00
_cell.angle_gamma   90.00
#
_symmetry.space_group_name_H-M   'P 1'
#
loop_
_entity.id
_entity.type
_entity.pdbx_description
1 polymer ?
#
loop_
_entity_poly.entity_id
_entity_poly.type
_entity_poly.pdbx_seq_one_letter_code
_entity_poly.pdbx_strand_id
1 'polypeptide(L)'
;MKNSIFRNKKYIKWFVFVIWMIIWYLAAHIVGSELILPGPHAAFKALVKLLGTGDFYLNVLWTVLRTVLGIVISFGLGVVFAVLADRSAPLREFLRLPVNFFKSIPVMAIIIYVILVVKSDWVAVVVCFLMCFPIAYTNILNGLEALDVKKIELGRMLKLSGRQMERFIIRPSLDTQIKTALSLITAMAW
;
A
#
# COMPACT_ATOMS: atom_id res chain seq x y z
N MET A 1 -29.06 -18.49 -27.29
CA MET A 1 -29.30 -17.08 -26.94
C MET A 1 -28.31 -16.47 -25.95
N LYS A 2 -27.13 -17.07 -25.69
CA LYS A 2 -26.15 -16.59 -24.68
C LYS A 2 -25.05 -15.67 -25.23
N ASN A 3 -24.91 -15.49 -26.54
CA ASN A 3 -23.76 -14.78 -27.14
C ASN A 3 -24.02 -13.30 -27.50
N SER A 4 -25.24 -12.76 -27.34
CA SER A 4 -25.54 -11.37 -27.72
C SER A 4 -25.23 -10.37 -26.60
N ILE A 5 -25.25 -10.81 -25.33
CA ILE A 5 -25.02 -9.96 -24.15
C ILE A 5 -23.53 -9.56 -24.01
N PHE A 6 -22.61 -10.43 -24.46
CA PHE A 6 -21.16 -10.17 -24.36
C PHE A 6 -20.62 -9.19 -25.43
N ARG A 7 -21.27 -9.13 -26.59
CA ARG A 7 -20.88 -8.22 -27.68
C ARG A 7 -21.20 -6.75 -27.35
N ASN A 8 -22.20 -6.51 -26.49
CA ASN A 8 -22.62 -5.17 -26.10
C ASN A 8 -21.76 -4.55 -24.95
N LYS A 9 -21.03 -5.36 -24.16
CA LYS A 9 -20.25 -4.85 -23.02
C LYS A 9 -19.12 -3.89 -23.41
N LYS A 10 -18.53 -4.06 -24.58
CA LYS A 10 -17.45 -3.18 -25.05
C LYS A 10 -18.00 -1.79 -25.41
N TYR A 11 -19.13 -1.71 -26.10
CA TYR A 11 -19.79 -0.47 -26.45
C TYR A 11 -20.33 0.28 -25.22
N ILE A 12 -20.86 -0.46 -24.24
CA ILE A 12 -21.34 0.12 -22.99
C ILE A 12 -20.16 0.77 -22.22
N LYS A 13 -19.00 0.13 -22.17
CA LYS A 13 -17.80 0.71 -21.52
C LYS A 13 -17.35 2.01 -22.20
N TRP A 14 -17.33 2.02 -23.55
CA TRP A 14 -16.98 3.22 -24.30
C TRP A 14 -18.02 4.33 -24.12
N PHE A 15 -19.29 4.00 -24.10
CA PHE A 15 -20.37 4.96 -23.87
C PHE A 15 -20.27 5.58 -22.46
N VAL A 16 -20.06 4.74 -21.45
CA VAL A 16 -19.84 5.23 -20.07
C VAL A 16 -18.59 6.12 -19.98
N PHE A 17 -17.51 5.72 -20.64
CA PHE A 17 -16.28 6.54 -20.68
C PHE A 17 -16.54 7.93 -21.29
N VAL A 18 -17.25 8.01 -22.41
CA VAL A 18 -17.61 9.28 -23.06
C VAL A 18 -18.49 10.14 -22.16
N ILE A 19 -19.46 9.54 -21.45
CA ILE A 19 -20.29 10.27 -20.49
C ILE A 19 -19.42 10.88 -19.39
N TRP A 20 -18.48 10.12 -18.82
CA TRP A 20 -17.57 10.63 -17.78
C TRP A 20 -16.67 11.76 -18.30
N MET A 21 -16.20 11.69 -19.54
CA MET A 21 -15.43 12.76 -20.17
C MET A 21 -16.26 14.03 -20.35
N ILE A 22 -17.53 13.91 -20.73
CA ILE A 22 -18.47 15.03 -20.85
C ILE A 22 -18.73 15.66 -19.47
N ILE A 23 -19.01 14.83 -18.44
CA ILE A 23 -19.22 15.30 -17.08
C ILE A 23 -17.98 16.07 -16.58
N TRP A 24 -16.79 15.53 -16.77
CA TRP A 24 -15.55 16.22 -16.41
C TRP A 24 -15.39 17.54 -17.13
N TYR A 25 -15.62 17.58 -18.45
CA TYR A 25 -15.56 18.79 -19.24
C TYR A 25 -16.53 19.88 -18.74
N LEU A 26 -17.79 19.50 -18.49
CA LEU A 26 -18.80 20.41 -17.96
C LEU A 26 -18.45 20.91 -16.56
N ALA A 27 -18.00 20.04 -15.67
CA ALA A 27 -17.56 20.41 -14.33
C ALA A 27 -16.40 21.42 -14.37
N ALA A 28 -15.40 21.18 -15.22
CA ALA A 28 -14.27 22.08 -15.42
C ALA A 28 -14.73 23.45 -15.96
N HIS A 29 -15.71 23.46 -16.88
CA HIS A 29 -16.26 24.69 -17.44
C HIS A 29 -17.06 25.50 -16.40
N ILE A 30 -17.83 24.81 -15.53
CA ILE A 30 -18.59 25.45 -14.44
C ILE A 30 -17.64 26.06 -13.40
N VAL A 31 -16.58 25.36 -13.02
CA VAL A 31 -15.57 25.84 -12.06
C VAL A 31 -14.80 27.05 -12.62
N GLY A 32 -14.57 27.10 -13.94
CA GLY A 32 -13.97 28.24 -14.62
C GLY A 32 -12.51 28.55 -14.25
N SER A 33 -11.86 27.70 -13.44
CA SER A 33 -10.47 27.89 -13.01
C SER A 33 -9.66 26.63 -13.29
N GLU A 34 -8.70 26.72 -14.21
CA GLU A 34 -7.79 25.61 -14.54
C GLU A 34 -6.89 25.20 -13.37
N LEU A 35 -6.69 26.08 -12.36
CA LEU A 35 -5.92 25.77 -11.15
C LEU A 35 -6.68 24.84 -10.20
N ILE A 36 -8.02 24.92 -10.18
CA ILE A 36 -8.86 24.12 -9.29
C ILE A 36 -9.25 22.81 -9.98
N LEU A 37 -9.76 22.93 -11.22
CA LEU A 37 -10.20 21.77 -12.00
C LEU A 37 -9.86 21.99 -13.48
N PRO A 38 -8.68 21.52 -13.94
CA PRO A 38 -8.32 21.59 -15.36
C PRO A 38 -9.25 20.70 -16.19
N GLY A 39 -9.65 21.22 -17.35
CA GLY A 39 -10.46 20.46 -18.32
C GLY A 39 -9.64 19.33 -18.98
N PRO A 40 -10.30 18.31 -19.58
CA PRO A 40 -9.63 17.20 -20.24
C PRO A 40 -8.58 17.62 -21.27
N HIS A 41 -8.89 18.63 -22.05
CA HIS A 41 -7.99 19.20 -23.07
C HIS A 41 -6.74 19.82 -22.44
N ALA A 42 -6.89 20.64 -21.39
CA ALA A 42 -5.79 21.29 -20.70
C ALA A 42 -4.89 20.24 -20.01
N ALA A 43 -5.49 19.25 -19.36
CA ALA A 43 -4.77 18.14 -18.74
C ALA A 43 -3.96 17.33 -19.77
N PHE A 44 -4.55 17.00 -20.93
CA PHE A 44 -3.85 16.28 -21.99
C PHE A 44 -2.69 17.09 -22.56
N LYS A 45 -2.88 18.38 -22.82
CA LYS A 45 -1.83 19.30 -23.31
C LYS A 45 -0.67 19.39 -22.31
N ALA A 46 -0.98 19.51 -21.02
CA ALA A 46 0.03 19.54 -19.96
C ALA A 46 0.80 18.22 -19.88
N LEU A 47 0.12 17.07 -19.98
CA LEU A 47 0.76 15.75 -20.00
C LEU A 47 1.75 15.60 -21.17
N VAL A 48 1.33 15.96 -22.38
CA VAL A 48 2.20 15.90 -23.58
C VAL A 48 3.43 16.80 -23.41
N LYS A 49 3.26 17.99 -22.84
CA LYS A 49 4.38 18.90 -22.55
C LYS A 49 5.34 18.30 -21.52
N LEU A 50 4.84 17.70 -20.43
CA LEU A 50 5.64 17.07 -19.39
C LEU A 50 6.43 15.88 -19.92
N LEU A 51 5.81 15.02 -20.73
CA LEU A 51 6.46 13.87 -21.36
C LEU A 51 7.64 14.26 -22.27
N GLY A 52 7.69 15.51 -22.75
CA GLY A 52 8.83 16.05 -23.51
C GLY A 52 9.98 16.58 -22.64
N THR A 53 9.87 16.55 -21.30
CA THR A 53 10.89 17.09 -20.39
C THR A 53 11.65 15.97 -19.67
N GLY A 54 12.98 16.09 -19.62
CA GLY A 54 13.83 15.13 -18.87
C GLY A 54 13.54 15.14 -17.38
N ASP A 55 13.24 16.31 -16.80
CA ASP A 55 12.94 16.49 -15.37
C ASP A 55 11.70 15.69 -14.94
N PHE A 56 10.73 15.48 -15.81
CA PHE A 56 9.57 14.66 -15.54
C PHE A 56 9.98 13.21 -15.19
N TYR A 57 10.83 12.63 -16.01
CA TYR A 57 11.27 11.24 -15.80
C TYR A 57 12.14 11.09 -14.54
N LEU A 58 12.98 12.08 -14.26
CA LEU A 58 13.77 12.10 -13.02
C LEU A 58 12.87 12.20 -11.78
N ASN A 59 11.87 13.07 -11.80
CA ASN A 59 10.93 13.20 -10.69
C ASN A 59 10.08 11.94 -10.49
N VAL A 60 9.63 11.31 -11.57
CA VAL A 60 8.93 10.00 -11.49
C VAL A 60 9.85 8.94 -10.89
N LEU A 61 11.10 8.85 -11.37
CA LEU A 61 12.06 7.89 -10.83
C LEU A 61 12.30 8.08 -9.33
N TRP A 62 12.54 9.31 -8.89
CA TRP A 62 12.73 9.63 -7.47
C TRP A 62 11.49 9.31 -6.64
N THR A 63 10.30 9.57 -7.15
CA THR A 63 9.04 9.22 -6.48
C THR A 63 8.92 7.70 -6.31
N VAL A 64 9.16 6.94 -7.38
CA VAL A 64 9.15 5.47 -7.34
C VAL A 64 10.17 4.94 -6.33
N LEU A 65 11.40 5.43 -6.38
CA LEU A 65 12.47 4.98 -5.46
C LEU A 65 12.11 5.27 -4.00
N ARG A 66 11.61 6.45 -3.68
CA ARG A 66 11.18 6.82 -2.32
C ARG A 66 10.02 5.96 -1.83
N THR A 67 9.03 5.72 -2.68
CA THR A 67 7.89 4.85 -2.35
C THR A 67 8.34 3.41 -2.10
N VAL A 68 9.17 2.85 -2.99
CA VAL A 68 9.72 1.49 -2.82
C VAL A 68 10.55 1.40 -1.53
N LEU A 69 11.38 2.41 -1.24
CA LEU A 69 12.15 2.47 -0.01
C LEU A 69 11.24 2.47 1.23
N GLY A 70 10.17 3.29 1.21
CA GLY A 70 9.16 3.33 2.26
C GLY A 70 8.48 1.97 2.47
N ILE A 71 8.09 1.28 1.39
CA ILE A 71 7.51 -0.07 1.45
C ILE A 71 8.48 -1.06 2.08
N VAL A 72 9.73 -1.09 1.60
CA VAL A 72 10.75 -2.04 2.08
C VAL A 72 11.03 -1.84 3.57
N ILE A 73 11.20 -0.60 4.01
CA ILE A 73 11.42 -0.28 5.43
C ILE A 73 10.20 -0.67 6.26
N SER A 74 8.99 -0.31 5.81
CA SER A 74 7.75 -0.61 6.52
C SER A 74 7.51 -2.10 6.67
N PHE A 75 7.69 -2.85 5.59
CA PHE A 75 7.51 -4.29 5.61
C PHE A 75 8.58 -4.99 6.44
N GLY A 76 9.86 -4.62 6.23
CA GLY A 76 10.97 -5.21 6.98
C GLY A 76 10.83 -4.99 8.49
N LEU A 77 10.60 -3.76 8.92
CA LEU A 77 10.37 -3.46 10.34
C LEU A 77 9.06 -4.08 10.85
N GLY A 78 8.00 -4.10 10.04
CA GLY A 78 6.74 -4.76 10.38
C GLY A 78 6.93 -6.24 10.68
N VAL A 79 7.67 -6.97 9.86
CA VAL A 79 8.02 -8.39 10.10
C VAL A 79 8.85 -8.55 11.36
N VAL A 80 9.92 -7.77 11.52
CA VAL A 80 10.81 -7.84 12.70
C VAL A 80 10.01 -7.61 13.99
N PHE A 81 9.24 -6.54 14.06
CA PHE A 81 8.47 -6.22 15.26
C PHE A 81 7.32 -7.20 15.50
N ALA A 82 6.71 -7.77 14.47
CA ALA A 82 5.70 -8.82 14.61
C ALA A 82 6.29 -10.08 15.24
N VAL A 83 7.45 -10.55 14.77
CA VAL A 83 8.14 -11.71 15.32
C VAL A 83 8.60 -11.48 16.76
N LEU A 84 9.08 -10.27 17.08
CA LEU A 84 9.47 -9.91 18.45
C LEU A 84 8.25 -9.83 19.38
N ALA A 85 7.14 -9.24 18.91
CA ALA A 85 5.90 -9.14 19.66
C ALA A 85 5.22 -10.51 19.89
N ASP A 86 5.35 -11.43 18.94
CA ASP A 86 4.88 -12.81 19.11
C ASP A 86 5.60 -13.54 20.27
N ARG A 87 6.88 -13.22 20.47
CA ARG A 87 7.70 -13.79 21.54
C ARG A 87 7.63 -13.04 22.87
N SER A 88 7.11 -11.82 22.91
CA SER A 88 7.14 -10.93 24.07
C SER A 88 5.81 -10.22 24.26
N ALA A 89 5.02 -10.68 25.24
CA ALA A 89 3.74 -10.06 25.59
C ALA A 89 3.88 -8.58 25.99
N PRO A 90 4.90 -8.14 26.78
CA PRO A 90 5.10 -6.73 27.07
C PRO A 90 5.35 -5.87 25.82
N LEU A 91 6.15 -6.37 24.88
CA LEU A 91 6.42 -5.65 23.63
C LEU A 91 5.16 -5.56 22.76
N ARG A 92 4.36 -6.61 22.71
CA ARG A 92 3.07 -6.63 22.01
C ARG A 92 2.14 -5.54 22.53
N GLU A 93 1.97 -5.46 23.85
CA GLU A 93 1.12 -4.44 24.48
C GLU A 93 1.68 -3.02 24.27
N PHE A 94 3.00 -2.84 24.34
CA PHE A 94 3.65 -1.56 24.05
C PHE A 94 3.38 -1.09 22.62
N LEU A 95 3.50 -1.98 21.63
CA LEU A 95 3.28 -1.66 20.21
C LEU A 95 1.79 -1.49 19.86
N ARG A 96 0.88 -2.07 20.63
CA ARG A 96 -0.56 -1.99 20.38
C ARG A 96 -1.07 -0.56 20.32
N LEU A 97 -0.61 0.31 21.22
CA LEU A 97 -1.05 1.70 21.27
C LEU A 97 -0.62 2.49 20.01
N PRO A 98 0.68 2.60 19.65
CA PRO A 98 1.09 3.35 18.47
C PRO A 98 0.55 2.75 17.16
N VAL A 99 0.48 1.42 17.04
CA VAL A 99 -0.07 0.77 15.85
C VAL A 99 -1.55 1.14 15.65
N ASN A 100 -2.37 1.06 16.71
CA ASN A 100 -3.78 1.42 16.62
C ASN A 100 -3.96 2.93 16.40
N PHE A 101 -3.12 3.75 17.00
CA PHE A 101 -3.13 5.20 16.80
C PHE A 101 -2.95 5.56 15.33
N PHE A 102 -1.90 5.07 14.67
CA PHE A 102 -1.65 5.34 13.25
C PHE A 102 -2.73 4.78 12.32
N LYS A 103 -3.36 3.66 12.68
CA LYS A 103 -4.50 3.12 11.92
C LYS A 103 -5.77 3.97 12.00
N SER A 104 -5.94 4.72 13.09
CA SER A 104 -7.15 5.49 13.36
C SER A 104 -7.08 6.92 12.86
N ILE A 105 -5.88 7.45 12.59
CA ILE A 105 -5.71 8.85 12.16
C ILE A 105 -5.98 8.97 10.66
N PRO A 106 -6.75 9.98 10.24
CA PRO A 106 -6.89 10.31 8.82
C PRO A 106 -5.53 10.65 8.20
N VAL A 107 -5.20 9.99 7.10
CA VAL A 107 -3.92 10.17 6.38
C VAL A 107 -3.58 11.63 6.12
N MET A 108 -4.58 12.40 5.71
CA MET A 108 -4.42 13.84 5.40
C MET A 108 -3.89 14.65 6.59
N ALA A 109 -4.33 14.31 7.81
CA ALA A 109 -3.83 14.96 9.02
C ALA A 109 -2.34 14.64 9.26
N ILE A 110 -1.94 13.37 9.06
CA ILE A 110 -0.54 12.95 9.20
C ILE A 110 0.34 13.67 8.18
N ILE A 111 -0.07 13.75 6.92
CA ILE A 111 0.71 14.39 5.85
C ILE A 111 1.03 15.84 6.19
N ILE A 112 0.06 16.61 6.68
CA ILE A 112 0.26 18.02 7.03
C ILE A 112 1.36 18.17 8.10
N TYR A 113 1.31 17.35 9.16
CA TYR A 113 2.36 17.37 10.20
C TYR A 113 3.72 16.95 9.68
N VAL A 114 3.77 15.90 8.87
CA VAL A 114 5.04 15.41 8.31
C VAL A 114 5.69 16.45 7.40
N ILE A 115 4.92 17.16 6.57
CA ILE A 115 5.45 18.23 5.69
C ILE A 115 6.07 19.37 6.50
N LEU A 116 5.51 19.68 7.68
CA LEU A 116 6.02 20.76 8.54
C LEU A 116 7.31 20.40 9.26
N VAL A 117 7.54 19.11 9.55
CA VAL A 117 8.66 18.65 10.39
C VAL A 117 9.77 17.99 9.58
N VAL A 118 9.44 17.34 8.48
CA VAL A 118 10.35 16.51 7.68
C VAL A 118 10.78 17.26 6.43
N LYS A 119 12.06 17.14 6.05
CA LYS A 119 12.55 17.67 4.77
C LYS A 119 11.77 17.07 3.60
N SER A 120 11.45 17.89 2.60
CA SER A 120 10.64 17.55 1.43
C SER A 120 11.01 16.20 0.80
N ASP A 121 12.29 15.87 0.73
CA ASP A 121 12.79 14.63 0.11
C ASP A 121 12.39 13.36 0.86
N TRP A 122 12.15 13.43 2.16
CA TRP A 122 11.86 12.29 3.01
C TRP A 122 10.38 12.15 3.38
N VAL A 123 9.56 13.17 3.07
CA VAL A 123 8.11 13.17 3.38
C VAL A 123 7.43 11.92 2.87
N ALA A 124 7.64 11.55 1.60
CA ALA A 124 7.03 10.38 1.00
C ALA A 124 7.41 9.07 1.71
N VAL A 125 8.70 8.92 2.10
CA VAL A 125 9.19 7.74 2.82
C VAL A 125 8.56 7.65 4.21
N VAL A 126 8.52 8.77 4.94
CA VAL A 126 7.97 8.81 6.31
C VAL A 126 6.46 8.56 6.30
N VAL A 127 5.72 9.20 5.41
CA VAL A 127 4.27 8.98 5.28
C VAL A 127 3.99 7.53 4.90
N CYS A 128 4.70 6.99 3.92
CA CYS A 128 4.60 5.59 3.53
C CYS A 128 4.88 4.66 4.73
N PHE A 129 5.93 4.94 5.51
CA PHE A 129 6.26 4.17 6.72
C PHE A 129 5.13 4.21 7.75
N LEU A 130 4.65 5.38 8.12
CA LEU A 130 3.61 5.54 9.13
C LEU A 130 2.30 4.81 8.77
N MET A 131 2.00 4.70 7.49
CA MET A 131 0.80 4.03 7.01
C MET A 131 0.99 2.53 6.80
N CYS A 132 2.10 2.13 6.21
CA CYS A 132 2.34 0.75 5.79
C CYS A 132 2.85 -0.13 6.93
N PHE A 133 3.65 0.41 7.86
CA PHE A 133 4.18 -0.34 9.00
C PHE A 133 3.09 -0.99 9.87
N PRO A 134 2.02 -0.28 10.31
CA PRO A 134 0.95 -0.89 11.09
C PRO A 134 0.25 -2.04 10.36
N ILE A 135 0.10 -1.92 9.04
CA ILE A 135 -0.55 -2.94 8.21
C ILE A 135 0.35 -4.18 8.10
N ALA A 136 1.64 -3.99 7.80
CA ALA A 136 2.61 -5.08 7.74
C ALA A 136 2.70 -5.80 9.09
N TYR A 137 2.91 -5.06 10.19
CA TYR A 137 3.00 -5.60 11.54
C TYR A 137 1.77 -6.44 11.91
N THR A 138 0.57 -5.90 11.74
CA THR A 138 -0.65 -6.62 12.15
C THR A 138 -0.94 -7.84 11.29
N ASN A 139 -0.73 -7.80 9.98
CA ASN A 139 -0.95 -8.97 9.13
C ASN A 139 0.03 -10.10 9.46
N ILE A 140 1.30 -9.79 9.69
CA ILE A 140 2.30 -10.80 10.06
C ILE A 140 2.04 -11.34 11.45
N LEU A 141 1.74 -10.49 12.44
CA LEU A 141 1.43 -10.92 13.81
C LEU A 141 0.20 -11.83 13.83
N ASN A 142 -0.88 -11.45 13.18
CA ASN A 142 -2.09 -12.27 13.06
C ASN A 142 -1.78 -13.62 12.38
N GLY A 143 -0.88 -13.63 11.39
CA GLY A 143 -0.44 -14.86 10.75
C GLY A 143 0.35 -15.78 11.68
N LEU A 144 1.20 -15.21 12.55
CA LEU A 144 1.94 -15.98 13.56
C LEU A 144 0.99 -16.56 14.61
N GLU A 145 0.02 -15.78 15.08
CA GLU A 145 -1.00 -16.23 16.05
C GLU A 145 -1.94 -17.30 15.49
N ALA A 146 -2.19 -17.27 14.18
CA ALA A 146 -3.03 -18.26 13.49
C ALA A 146 -2.29 -19.55 13.11
N LEU A 147 -1.02 -19.71 13.50
CA LEU A 147 -0.27 -20.95 13.24
C LEU A 147 -0.92 -22.15 13.92
N ASP A 148 -1.14 -23.22 13.14
CA ASP A 148 -1.69 -24.47 13.65
C ASP A 148 -0.69 -25.16 14.61
N VAL A 149 -1.08 -25.24 15.87
CA VAL A 149 -0.30 -25.90 16.95
C VAL A 149 0.09 -27.33 16.54
N LYS A 150 -0.79 -28.06 15.86
CA LYS A 150 -0.52 -29.43 15.39
C LYS A 150 0.66 -29.49 14.42
N LYS A 151 0.81 -28.48 13.54
CA LYS A 151 1.97 -28.41 12.64
C LYS A 151 3.27 -28.16 13.39
N ILE A 152 3.22 -27.32 14.44
CA ILE A 152 4.37 -27.05 15.30
C ILE A 152 4.76 -28.33 16.09
N GLU A 153 3.78 -29.02 16.64
CA GLU A 153 4.00 -30.30 17.36
C GLU A 153 4.59 -31.36 16.42
N LEU A 154 4.05 -31.50 15.21
CA LEU A 154 4.59 -32.40 14.18
C LEU A 154 6.08 -32.09 13.89
N GLY A 155 6.42 -30.81 13.73
CA GLY A 155 7.79 -30.39 13.51
C GLY A 155 8.72 -30.75 14.70
N ARG A 156 8.22 -30.64 15.93
CA ARG A 156 8.94 -31.06 17.14
C ARG A 156 9.12 -32.58 17.19
N MET A 157 8.08 -33.36 16.87
CA MET A 157 8.15 -34.83 16.81
C MET A 157 9.16 -35.30 15.76
N LEU A 158 9.27 -34.59 14.64
CA LEU A 158 10.27 -34.84 13.59
C LEU A 158 11.67 -34.31 13.96
N LYS A 159 11.85 -33.75 15.17
CA LYS A 159 13.10 -33.16 15.67
C LYS A 159 13.71 -32.13 14.70
N LEU A 160 12.86 -31.32 14.02
CA LEU A 160 13.32 -30.27 13.12
C LEU A 160 14.13 -29.22 13.89
N SER A 161 15.26 -28.82 13.34
CA SER A 161 16.00 -27.66 13.86
C SER A 161 15.20 -26.37 13.70
N GLY A 162 15.53 -25.31 14.44
CA GLY A 162 14.82 -24.02 14.36
C GLY A 162 14.74 -23.47 12.92
N ARG A 163 15.84 -23.58 12.15
CA ARG A 163 15.86 -23.18 10.71
C ARG A 163 14.96 -24.05 9.84
N GLN A 164 14.89 -25.34 10.11
CA GLN A 164 14.00 -26.26 9.39
C GLN A 164 12.54 -26.01 9.76
N MET A 165 12.23 -25.76 11.03
CA MET A 165 10.90 -25.38 11.50
C MET A 165 10.41 -24.10 10.79
N GLU A 166 11.25 -23.08 10.73
CA GLU A 166 10.94 -21.85 10.01
C GLU A 166 10.68 -22.11 8.52
N ARG A 167 11.59 -22.83 7.85
CA ARG A 167 11.53 -23.04 6.41
C ARG A 167 10.36 -23.91 5.95
N PHE A 168 10.06 -24.99 6.71
CA PHE A 168 9.09 -26.01 6.28
C PHE A 168 7.71 -25.85 6.90
N ILE A 169 7.59 -25.16 8.04
CA ILE A 169 6.32 -25.01 8.76
C ILE A 169 5.88 -23.56 8.84
N ILE A 170 6.69 -22.68 9.45
CA ILE A 170 6.28 -21.32 9.74
C ILE A 170 6.12 -20.51 8.44
N ARG A 171 7.15 -20.47 7.62
CA ARG A 171 7.18 -19.66 6.39
C ARG A 171 6.07 -20.04 5.39
N PRO A 172 5.83 -21.32 5.06
CA PRO A 172 4.72 -21.70 4.19
C PRO A 172 3.34 -21.36 4.77
N SER A 173 3.21 -21.45 6.11
CA SER A 173 1.95 -21.11 6.79
C SER A 173 1.68 -19.60 6.77
N LEU A 174 2.71 -18.76 6.73
CA LEU A 174 2.62 -17.30 6.64
C LEU A 174 2.52 -16.76 5.20
N ASP A 175 2.66 -17.59 4.18
CA ASP A 175 2.74 -17.15 2.78
C ASP A 175 1.54 -16.29 2.37
N THR A 176 0.34 -16.68 2.79
CA THR A 176 -0.90 -15.93 2.50
C THR A 176 -0.88 -14.56 3.19
N GLN A 177 -0.48 -14.48 4.46
CA GLN A 177 -0.43 -13.23 5.21
C GLN A 177 0.66 -12.29 4.69
N ILE A 178 1.80 -12.83 4.29
CA ILE A 178 2.88 -12.08 3.65
C ILE A 178 2.39 -11.46 2.33
N LYS A 179 1.75 -12.26 1.47
CA LYS A 179 1.20 -11.78 0.19
C LYS A 179 0.10 -10.73 0.41
N THR A 180 -0.79 -10.95 1.37
CA THR A 180 -1.84 -9.99 1.73
C THR A 180 -1.23 -8.68 2.24
N ALA A 181 -0.27 -8.76 3.17
CA ALA A 181 0.42 -7.57 3.67
C ALA A 181 1.10 -6.79 2.54
N LEU A 182 1.87 -7.46 1.67
CA LEU A 182 2.54 -6.83 0.53
C LEU A 182 1.54 -6.18 -0.44
N SER A 183 0.44 -6.85 -0.75
CA SER A 183 -0.60 -6.29 -1.62
C SER A 183 -1.24 -5.04 -1.02
N LEU A 184 -1.59 -5.08 0.27
CA LEU A 184 -2.21 -3.95 0.97
C LEU A 184 -1.26 -2.76 1.08
N ILE A 185 -0.01 -2.98 1.50
CA ILE A 185 0.96 -1.89 1.63
C ILE A 185 1.33 -1.28 0.27
N THR A 186 1.43 -2.10 -0.79
CA THR A 186 1.67 -1.58 -2.14
C THR A 186 0.49 -0.74 -2.62
N ALA A 187 -0.74 -1.18 -2.39
CA ALA A 187 -1.93 -0.42 -2.77
C ALA A 187 -2.07 0.90 -1.96
N MET A 188 -1.60 0.93 -0.72
CA MET A 188 -1.66 2.14 0.12
C MET A 188 -0.49 3.10 -0.08
N ALA A 189 0.63 2.63 -0.59
CA ALA A 189 1.81 3.44 -0.82
C ALA A 189 1.72 4.28 -2.12
N TRP A 190 0.79 3.94 -3.02
CA TRP A 190 0.49 4.63 -4.29
C TRP A 190 -0.85 5.35 -4.22
#